data_7a7db503def0fbf648ac36975e81f25a
#
_entry.id   7a7db503def0fbf648ac36975e81f25a
#
_cell.length_a   1.000
_cell.length_b   1.000
_cell.length_c   1.000
_cell.angle_alpha   90.00
_cell.angle_beta   90.00
_cell.angle_gamma   90.00
#
_symmetry.space_group_name_H-M   'P 1'
#
loop_
_entity.id
_entity.type
_entity.pdbx_description
1 polymer ?
#
loop_
_entity_poly.entity_id
_entity_poly.type
_entity_poly.pdbx_seq_one_letter_code
_entity_poly.pdbx_strand_id
1 'polypeptide(L)'
;QWTVDNGPCSGTTNDAVSIFIYDNTAAAADAGADQELCTPTTTAQLAGNAPVGVAVGTWTVTQGTATFADANDPNTTVSGVSLGETILTWTIDNGPCGTTSDAMRILLFDAGNPDADAGPDQEVCTPVTSATLAGSAVTFPAQGTWSVVQGTGLFADPNDPNTTVTGAGVGENIYAWTVGNGPCANGLTADQMSLFVFDANNPVASAGTDQELCVPATSTTLAGSAVIFPATGTWTLISGTGTIADANDPTTSVTGLTIGLNTFVWTVSNGPCANGITTDTVSIYLFDEGNAIADAGPDQELCTPNTTTILAGSALTFPSQGTWSVVQGTGVFADEND
;
A
#
# COMPACT_ATOMS: atom_id res chain seq x y z
N GLN A 1 2.82 -18.11 79.60
CA GLN A 1 2.65 -19.43 80.21
C GLN A 1 1.98 -19.31 81.56
N TRP A 2 0.98 -20.05 81.86
CA TRP A 2 0.34 -20.17 83.14
C TRP A 2 0.73 -21.50 83.73
N THR A 3 1.28 -21.43 84.92
CA THR A 3 1.77 -22.61 85.65
C THR A 3 0.96 -22.75 86.95
N VAL A 4 0.45 -23.94 87.21
CA VAL A 4 -0.23 -24.28 88.48
C VAL A 4 0.69 -25.30 89.22
N ASP A 5 1.11 -24.96 90.37
CA ASP A 5 1.78 -25.90 91.27
C ASP A 5 0.80 -26.34 92.34
N ASN A 6 0.45 -27.63 92.33
CA ASN A 6 -0.49 -28.22 93.26
C ASN A 6 0.19 -29.02 94.35
N GLY A 7 1.48 -28.67 94.59
CA GLY A 7 2.29 -29.28 95.68
C GLY A 7 2.33 -30.81 95.61
N PRO A 8 2.21 -31.52 96.75
CA PRO A 8 2.29 -32.98 96.73
C PRO A 8 1.07 -33.71 96.14
N CYS A 9 -0.03 -32.97 95.78
CA CYS A 9 -1.26 -33.60 95.34
C CYS A 9 -1.28 -34.03 93.89
N SER A 10 -0.63 -33.27 92.93
CA SER A 10 -0.62 -33.60 91.54
C SER A 10 0.56 -33.02 90.72
N GLY A 11 1.57 -32.45 91.40
CA GLY A 11 2.70 -31.84 90.73
C GLY A 11 2.40 -30.53 89.98
N THR A 12 3.35 -30.07 89.19
CA THR A 12 3.23 -28.83 88.38
C THR A 12 2.65 -29.11 87.02
N THR A 13 1.61 -28.40 86.63
CA THR A 13 1.07 -28.38 85.29
C THR A 13 1.22 -26.97 84.68
N ASN A 14 1.40 -26.89 83.37
CA ASN A 14 1.52 -25.60 82.65
C ASN A 14 0.72 -25.61 81.35
N ASP A 15 0.27 -24.46 80.95
CA ASP A 15 -0.31 -24.15 79.67
C ASP A 15 0.22 -22.82 79.18
N ALA A 16 0.27 -22.61 77.85
CA ALA A 16 0.78 -21.43 77.18
C ALA A 16 -0.23 -20.79 76.31
N VAL A 17 -0.40 -19.49 76.39
CA VAL A 17 -1.15 -18.67 75.46
C VAL A 17 -0.19 -17.85 74.58
N SER A 18 -0.38 -17.82 73.29
CA SER A 18 0.32 -16.96 72.37
C SER A 18 -0.52 -15.72 72.06
N ILE A 19 0.13 -14.57 72.14
CA ILE A 19 -0.49 -13.27 71.80
C ILE A 19 0.24 -12.73 70.59
N PHE A 20 -0.48 -12.55 69.47
CA PHE A 20 0.01 -11.95 68.26
C PHE A 20 -0.41 -10.48 68.23
N ILE A 21 0.54 -9.58 67.95
CA ILE A 21 0.26 -8.14 67.82
C ILE A 21 0.46 -7.76 66.37
N TYR A 22 -0.61 -7.25 65.74
CA TYR A 22 -0.60 -6.74 64.37
C TYR A 22 -0.44 -5.23 64.35
N ASP A 23 0.28 -4.71 63.36
CA ASP A 23 0.51 -3.27 63.15
C ASP A 23 -0.56 -2.69 62.21
N ASN A 24 -1.45 -1.83 62.74
CA ASN A 24 -2.47 -1.17 61.95
C ASN A 24 -1.95 0.00 61.10
N THR A 25 -0.67 0.34 61.21
CA THR A 25 0.00 1.36 60.39
C THR A 25 0.85 0.76 59.29
N ALA A 26 0.86 -0.58 59.14
CA ALA A 26 1.54 -1.28 58.05
C ALA A 26 1.04 -0.80 56.67
N ALA A 27 1.97 -0.69 55.73
CA ALA A 27 1.62 -0.32 54.34
C ALA A 27 0.63 -1.31 53.76
N ALA A 28 -0.29 -0.81 52.94
CA ALA A 28 -1.18 -1.65 52.11
C ALA A 28 -0.36 -2.53 51.17
N ALA A 29 -1.01 -3.61 50.67
CA ALA A 29 -0.39 -4.44 49.65
C ALA A 29 -0.02 -3.61 48.42
N ASP A 30 1.15 -3.88 47.86
CA ASP A 30 1.69 -3.34 46.60
C ASP A 30 2.31 -4.52 45.84
N ALA A 31 1.75 -4.83 44.68
CA ALA A 31 2.15 -5.95 43.80
C ALA A 31 3.38 -5.64 42.95
N GLY A 32 3.82 -4.37 42.95
CA GLY A 32 4.89 -3.88 42.09
C GLY A 32 4.41 -3.54 40.65
N ALA A 33 5.35 -3.20 39.79
CA ALA A 33 5.07 -2.75 38.43
C ALA A 33 4.64 -3.88 37.50
N ASP A 34 3.80 -3.55 36.52
CA ASP A 34 3.47 -4.43 35.35
C ASP A 34 4.74 -4.84 34.60
N GLN A 35 4.72 -6.03 34.00
CA GLN A 35 5.85 -6.58 33.27
C GLN A 35 5.45 -7.04 31.87
N GLU A 36 6.40 -7.00 30.94
CA GLU A 36 6.25 -7.50 29.59
C GLU A 36 7.31 -8.57 29.33
N LEU A 37 6.90 -9.68 28.76
CA LEU A 37 7.73 -10.82 28.41
C LEU A 37 7.54 -11.19 26.94
N CYS A 38 8.53 -11.88 26.39
CA CYS A 38 8.45 -12.46 25.04
C CYS A 38 8.79 -13.95 25.11
N THR A 39 8.00 -14.78 24.41
CA THR A 39 8.31 -16.21 24.29
C THR A 39 9.71 -16.44 23.68
N PRO A 40 10.46 -17.47 24.10
CA PRO A 40 10.07 -18.57 24.98
C PRO A 40 10.17 -18.24 26.50
N THR A 41 10.48 -17.01 26.91
CA THR A 41 10.60 -16.63 28.31
C THR A 41 9.22 -16.54 28.93
N THR A 42 8.86 -17.49 29.82
CA THR A 42 7.58 -17.55 30.53
C THR A 42 7.75 -17.41 32.04
N THR A 43 8.87 -16.83 32.49
CA THR A 43 9.21 -16.65 33.87
C THR A 43 9.47 -15.19 34.20
N ALA A 44 9.04 -14.75 35.38
CA ALA A 44 9.26 -13.39 35.88
C ALA A 44 9.60 -13.39 37.37
N GLN A 45 10.35 -12.39 37.80
CA GLN A 45 10.59 -12.11 39.20
C GLN A 45 9.56 -11.08 39.67
N LEU A 46 8.82 -11.41 40.76
CA LEU A 46 7.86 -10.49 41.33
C LEU A 46 8.52 -9.56 42.36
N ALA A 47 7.84 -8.48 42.70
CA ALA A 47 8.37 -7.45 43.58
C ALA A 47 7.28 -6.87 44.52
N GLY A 48 6.53 -7.75 45.16
CA GLY A 48 5.56 -7.33 46.16
C GLY A 48 6.23 -6.72 47.39
N ASN A 49 5.51 -5.86 48.11
CA ASN A 49 6.02 -5.35 49.37
C ASN A 49 5.95 -6.41 50.50
N ALA A 50 6.96 -6.40 51.40
CA ALA A 50 7.01 -7.36 52.49
C ALA A 50 5.95 -7.09 53.56
N PRO A 51 5.22 -8.13 54.03
CA PRO A 51 4.34 -8.01 55.20
C PRO A 51 5.11 -7.65 56.44
N VAL A 52 4.50 -6.90 57.37
CA VAL A 52 5.15 -6.45 58.61
C VAL A 52 4.72 -7.35 59.80
N GLY A 53 5.68 -7.75 60.59
CA GLY A 53 5.44 -8.49 61.86
C GLY A 53 4.87 -9.89 61.62
N VAL A 54 3.63 -10.13 62.02
CA VAL A 54 2.93 -11.43 61.93
C VAL A 54 1.93 -11.47 60.80
N ALA A 55 1.82 -10.39 59.98
CA ALA A 55 0.98 -10.38 58.80
C ALA A 55 1.48 -11.38 57.75
N VAL A 56 0.60 -11.92 56.93
CA VAL A 56 0.91 -12.93 55.93
C VAL A 56 0.58 -12.37 54.54
N GLY A 57 1.54 -12.41 53.63
CA GLY A 57 1.35 -12.10 52.22
C GLY A 57 1.06 -13.35 51.41
N THR A 58 0.25 -13.23 50.38
CA THR A 58 -0.06 -14.35 49.46
C THR A 58 -0.31 -13.86 48.06
N TRP A 59 0.43 -14.41 47.09
CA TRP A 59 0.15 -14.28 45.66
C TRP A 59 -0.93 -15.20 45.19
N THR A 60 -1.82 -14.71 44.35
CA THR A 60 -2.85 -15.50 43.64
C THR A 60 -2.91 -15.13 42.16
N VAL A 61 -3.25 -16.09 41.31
CA VAL A 61 -3.56 -15.83 39.89
C VAL A 61 -5.05 -15.52 39.79
N THR A 62 -5.39 -14.32 39.31
CA THR A 62 -6.79 -13.89 39.11
C THR A 62 -7.23 -13.95 37.67
N GLN A 63 -6.28 -13.90 36.72
CA GLN A 63 -6.53 -14.12 35.28
C GLN A 63 -5.31 -14.79 34.63
N GLY A 64 -5.55 -15.62 33.60
CA GLY A 64 -4.47 -16.37 32.93
C GLY A 64 -4.02 -17.61 33.71
N THR A 65 -2.78 -18.05 33.48
CA THR A 65 -2.14 -19.17 34.17
C THR A 65 -0.72 -18.81 34.56
N ALA A 66 -0.32 -19.21 35.78
CA ALA A 66 1.04 -19.09 36.27
C ALA A 66 1.21 -19.99 37.50
N THR A 67 2.48 -20.29 37.85
CA THR A 67 2.84 -21.06 39.03
C THR A 67 3.91 -20.31 39.83
N PHE A 68 3.68 -20.07 41.10
CA PHE A 68 4.63 -19.43 42.00
C PHE A 68 5.62 -20.47 42.58
N ALA A 69 6.88 -20.12 42.69
CA ALA A 69 7.87 -20.92 43.41
C ALA A 69 7.55 -20.99 44.91
N ASP A 70 7.16 -19.84 45.47
CA ASP A 70 6.59 -19.71 46.82
C ASP A 70 5.54 -18.58 46.80
N ALA A 71 4.27 -18.94 47.00
CA ALA A 71 3.20 -17.96 46.97
C ALA A 71 3.22 -16.95 48.15
N ASN A 72 3.96 -17.23 49.20
CA ASN A 72 4.07 -16.36 50.36
C ASN A 72 5.32 -15.46 50.33
N ASP A 73 6.26 -15.68 49.42
CA ASP A 73 7.40 -14.79 49.22
C ASP A 73 6.98 -13.59 48.33
N PRO A 74 7.04 -12.34 48.86
CA PRO A 74 6.73 -11.15 48.05
C PRO A 74 7.60 -11.03 46.80
N ASN A 75 8.83 -11.57 46.82
CA ASN A 75 9.79 -11.54 45.73
C ASN A 75 9.91 -12.90 45.00
N THR A 76 8.85 -13.69 44.98
CA THR A 76 8.86 -15.00 44.36
C THR A 76 9.09 -14.95 42.86
N THR A 77 9.61 -16.04 42.31
CA THR A 77 9.61 -16.25 40.83
C THR A 77 8.30 -16.89 40.43
N VAL A 78 7.68 -16.34 39.40
CA VAL A 78 6.53 -16.94 38.71
C VAL A 78 6.99 -17.61 37.44
N SER A 79 6.40 -18.76 37.09
CA SER A 79 6.69 -19.53 35.88
C SER A 79 5.41 -20.03 35.18
N GLY A 80 5.54 -20.43 33.90
CA GLY A 80 4.40 -20.94 33.12
C GLY A 80 3.34 -19.86 32.83
N VAL A 81 3.76 -18.60 32.73
CA VAL A 81 2.88 -17.47 32.36
C VAL A 81 2.29 -17.77 30.97
N SER A 82 0.96 -17.66 30.82
CA SER A 82 0.26 -17.89 29.56
C SER A 82 0.45 -16.76 28.59
N LEU A 83 0.42 -17.07 27.27
CA LEU A 83 0.32 -16.05 26.22
C LEU A 83 -0.86 -15.11 26.49
N GLY A 84 -0.66 -13.82 26.17
CA GLY A 84 -1.64 -12.79 26.41
C GLY A 84 -1.44 -12.11 27.77
N GLU A 85 -2.53 -11.89 28.50
CA GLU A 85 -2.55 -11.21 29.78
C GLU A 85 -2.69 -12.19 30.92
N THR A 86 -1.81 -12.08 31.90
CA THR A 86 -1.93 -12.75 33.20
C THR A 86 -1.97 -11.70 34.29
N ILE A 87 -2.98 -11.76 35.17
CA ILE A 87 -3.12 -10.86 36.32
C ILE A 87 -2.82 -11.63 37.60
N LEU A 88 -1.86 -11.10 38.36
CA LEU A 88 -1.41 -11.61 39.66
C LEU A 88 -1.84 -10.63 40.73
N THR A 89 -2.40 -11.13 41.85
CA THR A 89 -2.83 -10.30 42.97
C THR A 89 -2.01 -10.64 44.20
N TRP A 90 -1.36 -9.62 44.78
CA TRP A 90 -0.70 -9.69 46.07
C TRP A 90 -1.67 -9.28 47.19
N THR A 91 -1.88 -10.13 48.14
CA THR A 91 -2.79 -9.89 49.28
C THR A 91 -2.00 -9.97 50.59
N ILE A 92 -2.12 -8.97 51.42
CA ILE A 92 -1.59 -8.97 52.80
C ILE A 92 -2.75 -9.10 53.76
N ASP A 93 -2.78 -10.21 54.51
CA ASP A 93 -3.70 -10.43 55.62
C ASP A 93 -3.02 -9.96 56.92
N ASN A 94 -3.51 -8.86 57.46
CA ASN A 94 -3.04 -8.26 58.69
C ASN A 94 -3.96 -8.62 59.87
N GLY A 95 -4.56 -9.80 59.83
CA GLY A 95 -5.42 -10.35 60.88
C GLY A 95 -6.55 -9.41 61.26
N PRO A 96 -6.74 -9.10 62.57
CA PRO A 96 -7.81 -8.22 63.03
C PRO A 96 -7.69 -6.77 62.53
N CYS A 97 -6.53 -6.36 61.97
CA CYS A 97 -6.32 -5.04 61.42
C CYS A 97 -6.80 -4.92 59.97
N GLY A 98 -7.17 -6.05 59.32
CA GLY A 98 -7.77 -6.09 57.97
C GLY A 98 -6.88 -6.70 56.92
N THR A 99 -7.41 -6.80 55.72
CA THR A 99 -6.76 -7.34 54.52
C THR A 99 -6.70 -6.27 53.43
N THR A 100 -5.57 -6.18 52.76
CA THR A 100 -5.38 -5.31 51.60
C THR A 100 -4.90 -6.12 50.39
N SER A 101 -5.20 -5.70 49.18
CA SER A 101 -4.74 -6.37 47.97
C SER A 101 -4.41 -5.36 46.89
N ASP A 102 -3.43 -5.70 46.06
CA ASP A 102 -3.04 -4.98 44.85
C ASP A 102 -2.74 -5.96 43.74
N ALA A 103 -2.89 -5.54 42.50
CA ALA A 103 -2.75 -6.40 41.34
C ALA A 103 -1.71 -5.84 40.37
N MET A 104 -0.89 -6.73 39.81
CA MET A 104 0.01 -6.45 38.69
C MET A 104 -0.36 -7.29 37.50
N ARG A 105 0.06 -6.84 36.34
CA ARG A 105 -0.18 -7.48 35.05
C ARG A 105 1.14 -7.94 34.43
N ILE A 106 1.13 -9.16 33.86
CA ILE A 106 2.20 -9.65 32.99
C ILE A 106 1.60 -9.84 31.60
N LEU A 107 2.12 -9.14 30.58
CA LEU A 107 1.83 -9.35 29.19
C LEU A 107 2.90 -10.25 28.58
N LEU A 108 2.52 -11.44 28.10
CA LEU A 108 3.41 -12.34 27.37
C LEU A 108 3.13 -12.25 25.87
N PHE A 109 4.08 -11.67 25.15
CA PHE A 109 4.04 -11.53 23.68
C PHE A 109 4.55 -12.80 23.01
N ASP A 110 4.01 -13.10 21.82
CA ASP A 110 4.46 -14.21 21.01
C ASP A 110 5.60 -13.78 20.07
N ALA A 111 6.79 -14.39 20.21
CA ALA A 111 7.90 -14.21 19.28
C ALA A 111 7.59 -14.72 17.85
N GLY A 112 6.56 -15.56 17.71
CA GLY A 112 6.08 -16.06 16.42
C GLY A 112 5.12 -15.12 15.68
N ASN A 113 4.75 -13.96 16.27
CA ASN A 113 3.98 -12.96 15.53
C ASN A 113 4.75 -12.52 14.29
N PRO A 114 4.06 -12.38 13.12
CA PRO A 114 4.72 -11.93 11.90
C PRO A 114 5.20 -10.47 12.02
N ASP A 115 6.20 -10.13 11.25
CA ASP A 115 6.51 -8.75 10.96
C ASP A 115 5.33 -8.06 10.25
N ALA A 116 5.32 -6.74 10.27
CA ALA A 116 4.30 -5.98 9.54
C ALA A 116 4.37 -6.31 8.03
N ASP A 117 3.23 -6.63 7.45
CA ASP A 117 2.99 -6.80 6.02
C ASP A 117 1.68 -6.05 5.71
N ALA A 118 1.75 -5.03 4.88
CA ALA A 118 0.60 -4.20 4.50
C ALA A 118 -0.27 -4.83 3.39
N GLY A 119 0.18 -5.97 2.86
CA GLY A 119 -0.43 -6.63 1.71
C GLY A 119 -0.10 -5.95 0.37
N PRO A 120 -0.66 -6.44 -0.74
CA PRO A 120 -0.34 -5.96 -2.09
C PRO A 120 -0.92 -4.58 -2.37
N ASP A 121 -0.26 -3.85 -3.28
CA ASP A 121 -0.80 -2.64 -3.89
C ASP A 121 -2.14 -2.91 -4.56
N GLN A 122 -3.01 -1.90 -4.57
CA GLN A 122 -4.36 -1.99 -5.12
C GLN A 122 -4.66 -0.84 -6.08
N GLU A 123 -5.55 -1.10 -7.01
CA GLU A 123 -6.00 -0.13 -8.00
C GLU A 123 -7.52 -0.04 -7.99
N VAL A 124 -8.05 1.17 -8.00
CA VAL A 124 -9.48 1.45 -8.12
C VAL A 124 -9.72 2.60 -9.10
N CYS A 125 -10.95 2.70 -9.61
CA CYS A 125 -11.37 3.77 -10.50
C CYS A 125 -12.52 4.55 -9.90
N THR A 126 -12.48 5.89 -9.97
CA THR A 126 -13.60 6.73 -9.52
C THR A 126 -14.91 6.33 -10.23
N PRO A 127 -16.07 6.37 -9.54
CA PRO A 127 -16.30 6.97 -8.22
C PRO A 127 -15.92 6.07 -7.03
N VAL A 128 -15.35 4.89 -7.24
CA VAL A 128 -14.86 4.04 -6.15
C VAL A 128 -13.57 4.63 -5.61
N THR A 129 -13.57 5.03 -4.34
CA THR A 129 -12.43 5.61 -3.61
C THR A 129 -12.18 4.87 -2.31
N SER A 130 -12.59 3.61 -2.26
CA SER A 130 -12.46 2.74 -1.09
C SER A 130 -11.82 1.41 -1.45
N ALA A 131 -11.11 0.83 -0.48
CA ALA A 131 -10.48 -0.48 -0.60
C ALA A 131 -10.50 -1.19 0.75
N THR A 132 -10.52 -2.53 0.72
CA THR A 132 -10.26 -3.34 1.91
C THR A 132 -8.78 -3.65 1.96
N LEU A 133 -8.14 -3.31 3.06
CA LEU A 133 -6.71 -3.54 3.29
C LEU A 133 -6.48 -4.99 3.76
N ALA A 134 -5.23 -5.42 3.75
CA ALA A 134 -4.85 -6.80 4.07
C ALA A 134 -3.56 -6.86 4.89
N GLY A 135 -3.57 -6.19 6.04
CA GLY A 135 -2.44 -6.20 6.97
C GLY A 135 -2.24 -7.57 7.61
N SER A 136 -1.00 -7.87 8.00
CA SER A 136 -0.68 -9.08 8.74
C SER A 136 -1.43 -9.11 10.08
N ALA A 137 -2.11 -10.23 10.39
CA ALA A 137 -2.79 -10.41 11.66
C ALA A 137 -1.79 -10.76 12.76
N VAL A 138 -1.98 -10.17 13.94
CA VAL A 138 -1.14 -10.42 15.12
C VAL A 138 -1.96 -10.96 16.29
N THR A 139 -1.30 -11.69 17.18
CA THR A 139 -1.91 -12.27 18.38
C THR A 139 -1.72 -11.32 19.55
N PHE A 140 -2.81 -11.00 20.28
CA PHE A 140 -2.74 -10.20 21.52
C PHE A 140 -1.67 -10.76 22.48
N PRO A 141 -0.86 -9.91 23.14
CA PRO A 141 -1.01 -8.45 23.30
C PRO A 141 -0.36 -7.60 22.21
N ALA A 142 0.26 -8.20 21.18
CA ALA A 142 0.72 -7.43 20.04
C ALA A 142 -0.44 -6.68 19.36
N GLN A 143 -0.13 -5.53 18.78
CA GLN A 143 -1.12 -4.65 18.15
C GLN A 143 -0.61 -4.17 16.81
N GLY A 144 -1.52 -4.13 15.83
CA GLY A 144 -1.29 -3.51 14.54
C GLY A 144 -2.05 -2.19 14.42
N THR A 145 -1.53 -1.26 13.63
CA THR A 145 -2.21 0.03 13.39
C THR A 145 -1.91 0.55 12.00
N TRP A 146 -2.98 0.89 11.26
CA TRP A 146 -2.90 1.60 9.98
C TRP A 146 -2.70 3.08 10.16
N SER A 147 -1.89 3.68 9.31
CA SER A 147 -1.70 5.13 9.22
C SER A 147 -1.58 5.59 7.77
N VAL A 148 -1.96 6.86 7.50
CA VAL A 148 -1.76 7.49 6.19
C VAL A 148 -0.35 8.06 6.13
N VAL A 149 0.44 7.64 5.13
CA VAL A 149 1.78 8.15 4.85
C VAL A 149 1.72 9.26 3.80
N GLN A 150 0.94 9.03 2.73
CA GLN A 150 0.75 9.98 1.64
C GLN A 150 -0.69 9.91 1.15
N GLY A 151 -1.20 11.02 0.60
CA GLY A 151 -2.56 11.11 0.07
C GLY A 151 -3.61 11.30 1.15
N THR A 152 -4.78 10.69 0.97
CA THR A 152 -5.93 10.80 1.87
C THR A 152 -6.57 9.44 2.11
N GLY A 153 -7.27 9.30 3.24
CA GLY A 153 -8.04 8.10 3.56
C GLY A 153 -8.53 8.11 5.00
N LEU A 154 -9.67 7.49 5.24
CA LEU A 154 -10.24 7.28 6.57
C LEU A 154 -10.43 5.78 6.77
N PHE A 155 -9.80 5.22 7.79
CA PHE A 155 -9.94 3.83 8.17
C PHE A 155 -11.22 3.63 9.01
N ALA A 156 -11.98 2.59 8.70
CA ALA A 156 -13.15 2.21 9.50
C ALA A 156 -12.75 1.81 10.93
N ASP A 157 -11.68 1.03 11.05
CA ASP A 157 -10.97 0.71 12.30
C ASP A 157 -9.46 0.63 11.99
N PRO A 158 -8.65 1.56 12.49
CA PRO A 158 -7.22 1.55 12.20
C PRO A 158 -6.47 0.37 12.82
N ASN A 159 -7.06 -0.36 13.77
CA ASN A 159 -6.44 -1.52 14.40
C ASN A 159 -6.86 -2.86 13.79
N ASP A 160 -7.85 -2.87 12.89
CA ASP A 160 -8.22 -4.07 12.14
C ASP A 160 -7.27 -4.24 10.94
N PRO A 161 -6.50 -5.35 10.83
CA PRO A 161 -5.64 -5.60 9.68
C PRO A 161 -6.41 -5.61 8.36
N ASN A 162 -7.69 -6.00 8.37
CA ASN A 162 -8.57 -6.07 7.20
C ASN A 162 -9.55 -4.87 7.11
N THR A 163 -9.18 -3.74 7.66
CA THR A 163 -10.03 -2.53 7.67
C THR A 163 -10.37 -2.07 6.25
N THR A 164 -11.47 -1.34 6.12
CA THR A 164 -11.79 -0.60 4.90
C THR A 164 -11.28 0.84 5.03
N VAL A 165 -10.50 1.28 4.04
CA VAL A 165 -10.18 2.69 3.85
C VAL A 165 -11.17 3.32 2.88
N THR A 166 -11.60 4.55 3.15
CA THR A 166 -12.55 5.33 2.33
C THR A 166 -12.02 6.74 2.09
N GLY A 167 -12.48 7.40 1.00
CA GLY A 167 -12.11 8.77 0.70
C GLY A 167 -10.65 8.94 0.23
N ALA A 168 -10.09 7.91 -0.40
CA ALA A 168 -8.80 8.02 -1.09
C ALA A 168 -8.90 9.01 -2.25
N GLY A 169 -7.92 9.91 -2.39
CA GLY A 169 -7.85 10.90 -3.48
C GLY A 169 -7.39 10.27 -4.79
N VAL A 170 -7.73 10.92 -5.93
CA VAL A 170 -7.15 10.53 -7.23
C VAL A 170 -5.63 10.65 -7.16
N GLY A 171 -4.93 9.65 -7.67
CA GLY A 171 -3.48 9.53 -7.58
C GLY A 171 -3.05 8.36 -6.69
N GLU A 172 -1.85 8.45 -6.17
CA GLU A 172 -1.28 7.47 -5.24
C GLU A 172 -1.57 7.87 -3.79
N ASN A 173 -2.12 6.92 -3.04
CA ASN A 173 -2.31 7.04 -1.59
C ASN A 173 -1.51 5.91 -0.93
N ILE A 174 -0.60 6.24 -0.02
CA ILE A 174 0.27 5.28 0.66
C ILE A 174 -0.18 5.12 2.09
N TYR A 175 -0.44 3.88 2.50
CA TYR A 175 -0.82 3.50 3.85
C TYR A 175 0.24 2.59 4.45
N ALA A 176 0.55 2.80 5.74
CA ALA A 176 1.49 1.97 6.47
C ALA A 176 0.75 1.12 7.52
N TRP A 177 1.07 -0.17 7.56
CA TRP A 177 0.73 -1.09 8.64
C TRP A 177 1.92 -1.18 9.59
N THR A 178 1.71 -0.85 10.85
CA THR A 178 2.75 -0.91 11.89
C THR A 178 2.33 -1.93 12.94
N VAL A 179 3.22 -2.86 13.27
CA VAL A 179 3.01 -3.90 14.30
C VAL A 179 3.94 -3.64 15.47
N GLY A 180 3.34 -3.53 16.67
CA GLY A 180 4.04 -3.46 17.95
C GLY A 180 3.97 -4.81 18.67
N ASN A 181 5.10 -5.51 18.83
CA ASN A 181 5.21 -6.82 19.47
C ASN A 181 6.03 -6.75 20.77
N GLY A 182 5.87 -5.66 21.55
CA GLY A 182 6.46 -5.48 22.88
C GLY A 182 7.97 -5.72 22.92
N PRO A 183 8.46 -6.50 23.91
CA PRO A 183 9.89 -6.74 24.12
C PRO A 183 10.49 -7.80 23.19
N CYS A 184 9.71 -8.36 22.24
CA CYS A 184 10.20 -9.34 21.28
C CYS A 184 11.25 -8.74 20.33
N ALA A 185 12.05 -9.59 19.67
CA ALA A 185 13.09 -9.15 18.73
C ALA A 185 12.55 -8.34 17.55
N ASN A 186 11.31 -8.64 17.11
CA ASN A 186 10.54 -7.87 16.13
C ASN A 186 9.57 -6.89 16.80
N GLY A 187 10.00 -6.22 17.86
CA GLY A 187 9.15 -5.40 18.73
C GLY A 187 8.40 -4.27 18.04
N LEU A 188 8.98 -3.69 16.98
CA LEU A 188 8.31 -2.68 16.16
C LEU A 188 8.73 -2.85 14.70
N THR A 189 7.76 -3.17 13.83
CA THR A 189 7.94 -3.32 12.39
C THR A 189 6.89 -2.51 11.64
N ALA A 190 7.18 -2.12 10.40
CA ALA A 190 6.26 -1.39 9.55
C ALA A 190 6.45 -1.78 8.09
N ASP A 191 5.35 -1.84 7.35
CA ASP A 191 5.32 -2.05 5.91
C ASP A 191 4.28 -1.12 5.26
N GLN A 192 4.40 -0.89 3.95
CA GLN A 192 3.56 0.05 3.21
C GLN A 192 2.96 -0.60 1.98
N MET A 193 1.75 -0.15 1.65
CA MET A 193 1.08 -0.47 0.39
C MET A 193 0.58 0.81 -0.28
N SER A 194 0.48 0.81 -1.60
CA SER A 194 -0.09 1.88 -2.40
C SER A 194 -1.50 1.54 -2.88
N LEU A 195 -2.43 2.48 -2.69
CA LEU A 195 -3.74 2.48 -3.34
C LEU A 195 -3.74 3.52 -4.45
N PHE A 196 -3.72 3.07 -5.70
CA PHE A 196 -3.82 3.94 -6.88
C PHE A 196 -5.30 4.17 -7.23
N VAL A 197 -5.74 5.42 -7.21
CA VAL A 197 -7.08 5.83 -7.60
C VAL A 197 -7.02 6.51 -8.96
N PHE A 198 -7.52 5.81 -9.98
CA PHE A 198 -7.61 6.32 -11.35
C PHE A 198 -8.85 7.20 -11.54
N ASP A 199 -8.73 8.25 -12.37
CA ASP A 199 -9.87 9.09 -12.71
C ASP A 199 -10.65 8.50 -13.91
N ALA A 200 -11.92 8.17 -13.72
CA ALA A 200 -12.80 7.72 -14.80
C ALA A 200 -12.98 8.76 -15.91
N ASN A 201 -12.71 10.04 -15.60
CA ASN A 201 -12.79 11.15 -16.55
C ASN A 201 -11.48 11.41 -17.31
N ASN A 202 -10.43 10.59 -17.11
CA ASN A 202 -9.24 10.70 -17.93
C ASN A 202 -9.65 10.67 -19.41
N PRO A 203 -9.12 11.57 -20.24
CA PRO A 203 -9.45 11.59 -21.67
C PRO A 203 -9.01 10.27 -22.32
N VAL A 204 -9.78 9.82 -23.29
CA VAL A 204 -9.37 8.75 -24.20
C VAL A 204 -8.15 9.21 -25.00
N ALA A 205 -7.37 8.27 -25.54
CA ALA A 205 -6.25 8.59 -26.40
C ALA A 205 -6.69 9.47 -27.57
N SER A 206 -5.95 10.54 -27.79
CA SER A 206 -5.98 11.37 -28.99
C SER A 206 -4.54 11.67 -29.38
N ALA A 207 -4.18 11.34 -30.63
CA ALA A 207 -2.83 11.54 -31.16
C ALA A 207 -2.65 12.93 -31.83
N GLY A 208 -3.72 13.73 -31.84
CA GLY A 208 -3.76 15.00 -32.56
C GLY A 208 -4.12 14.83 -34.03
N THR A 209 -3.98 15.90 -34.83
CA THR A 209 -4.26 15.92 -36.25
C THR A 209 -3.07 15.44 -37.07
N ASP A 210 -3.34 14.80 -38.22
CA ASP A 210 -2.32 14.45 -39.18
C ASP A 210 -1.52 15.68 -39.60
N GLN A 211 -0.24 15.47 -39.94
CA GLN A 211 0.72 16.53 -40.25
C GLN A 211 1.32 16.33 -41.63
N GLU A 212 1.60 17.43 -42.29
CA GLU A 212 2.30 17.46 -43.58
C GLU A 212 3.58 18.28 -43.44
N LEU A 213 4.70 17.71 -43.85
CA LEU A 213 6.01 18.33 -43.85
C LEU A 213 6.64 18.23 -45.22
N CYS A 214 7.60 19.12 -45.50
CA CYS A 214 8.41 19.08 -46.69
C CYS A 214 9.89 19.04 -46.32
N VAL A 215 10.72 18.23 -46.99
CA VAL A 215 12.16 18.25 -46.77
C VAL A 215 12.68 19.68 -47.03
N PRO A 216 13.70 20.14 -46.25
CA PRO A 216 14.56 19.38 -45.33
C PRO A 216 14.00 19.21 -43.90
N ALA A 217 12.77 19.59 -43.63
CA ALA A 217 12.17 19.47 -42.28
C ALA A 217 11.83 18.00 -41.99
N THR A 218 12.71 17.25 -41.33
CA THR A 218 12.54 15.83 -40.99
C THR A 218 12.18 15.61 -39.50
N SER A 219 11.67 16.65 -38.85
CA SER A 219 11.29 16.61 -37.43
C SER A 219 10.02 17.40 -37.17
N THR A 220 9.24 16.95 -36.15
CA THR A 220 8.05 17.67 -35.69
C THR A 220 7.76 17.34 -34.23
N THR A 221 6.72 17.96 -33.69
CA THR A 221 6.19 17.66 -32.34
C THR A 221 4.87 16.90 -32.47
N LEU A 222 4.72 15.85 -31.70
CA LEU A 222 3.48 15.11 -31.55
C LEU A 222 2.52 15.85 -30.58
N ALA A 223 1.24 15.50 -30.61
CA ALA A 223 0.21 16.19 -29.83
C ALA A 223 -0.76 15.20 -29.18
N GLY A 224 -0.25 14.31 -28.36
CA GLY A 224 -1.03 13.38 -27.58
C GLY A 224 -1.90 14.05 -26.53
N SER A 225 -3.05 13.45 -26.20
CA SER A 225 -3.87 13.88 -25.07
C SER A 225 -3.08 13.75 -23.75
N ALA A 226 -3.17 14.76 -22.88
CA ALA A 226 -2.61 14.70 -21.55
C ALA A 226 -3.35 13.66 -20.70
N VAL A 227 -2.65 13.01 -19.78
CA VAL A 227 -3.20 12.03 -18.85
C VAL A 227 -3.02 12.50 -17.40
N ILE A 228 -3.93 12.05 -16.52
CA ILE A 228 -3.88 12.34 -15.08
C ILE A 228 -3.31 11.11 -14.38
N PHE A 229 -2.20 11.30 -13.65
CA PHE A 229 -1.61 10.22 -12.83
C PHE A 229 -2.66 9.56 -11.90
N PRO A 230 -2.69 8.23 -11.79
CA PRO A 230 -1.68 7.24 -12.17
C PRO A 230 -1.82 6.69 -13.61
N ALA A 231 -2.77 7.19 -14.42
CA ALA A 231 -2.82 6.80 -15.82
C ALA A 231 -1.51 7.17 -16.54
N THR A 232 -1.17 6.39 -17.56
CA THR A 232 0.04 6.57 -18.35
C THR A 232 -0.28 6.71 -19.83
N GLY A 233 0.53 7.48 -20.55
CA GLY A 233 0.49 7.59 -22.00
C GLY A 233 1.80 7.15 -22.61
N THR A 234 1.77 6.55 -23.79
CA THR A 234 2.98 6.09 -24.49
C THR A 234 2.85 6.20 -25.99
N TRP A 235 3.83 6.85 -26.63
CA TRP A 235 3.99 6.88 -28.07
C TRP A 235 4.76 5.67 -28.59
N THR A 236 4.30 5.10 -29.69
CA THR A 236 5.03 4.08 -30.46
C THR A 236 4.97 4.36 -31.96
N LEU A 237 6.07 4.04 -32.66
CA LEU A 237 6.13 4.09 -34.12
C LEU A 237 5.47 2.81 -34.68
N ILE A 238 4.50 2.96 -35.60
CA ILE A 238 3.82 1.83 -36.28
C ILE A 238 4.42 1.58 -37.66
N SER A 239 4.63 2.63 -38.43
CA SER A 239 5.18 2.53 -39.80
C SER A 239 6.03 3.74 -40.17
N GLY A 240 6.89 3.58 -41.16
CA GLY A 240 7.85 4.59 -41.56
C GLY A 240 9.09 4.62 -40.65
N THR A 241 9.63 5.80 -40.42
CA THR A 241 10.81 6.02 -39.53
C THR A 241 10.56 7.20 -38.61
N GLY A 242 11.32 7.24 -37.52
CA GLY A 242 11.32 8.36 -36.58
C GLY A 242 11.85 7.94 -35.22
N THR A 243 12.60 8.83 -34.59
CA THR A 243 13.08 8.66 -33.23
C THR A 243 12.27 9.58 -32.32
N ILE A 244 11.53 8.99 -31.39
CA ILE A 244 10.75 9.67 -30.37
C ILE A 244 11.70 10.07 -29.23
N ALA A 245 11.70 11.36 -28.84
CA ALA A 245 12.62 11.88 -27.83
C ALA A 245 12.25 11.37 -26.42
N ASP A 246 10.97 11.41 -26.07
CA ASP A 246 10.42 10.84 -24.84
C ASP A 246 9.07 10.19 -25.18
N ALA A 247 9.00 8.89 -25.06
CA ALA A 247 7.79 8.15 -25.42
C ALA A 247 6.59 8.42 -24.45
N ASN A 248 6.84 8.93 -23.25
CA ASN A 248 5.81 9.18 -22.26
C ASN A 248 5.36 10.66 -22.22
N ASP A 249 6.05 11.56 -22.90
CA ASP A 249 5.60 12.94 -23.06
C ASP A 249 4.57 13.04 -24.18
N PRO A 250 3.30 13.44 -23.92
CA PRO A 250 2.27 13.60 -24.96
C PRO A 250 2.68 14.60 -26.04
N THR A 251 3.56 15.58 -25.72
CA THR A 251 4.01 16.64 -26.62
C THR A 251 5.46 16.45 -27.07
N THR A 252 5.95 15.21 -27.11
CA THR A 252 7.31 14.88 -27.46
C THR A 252 7.67 15.27 -28.91
N SER A 253 8.95 15.49 -29.16
CA SER A 253 9.46 15.66 -30.52
C SER A 253 9.81 14.33 -31.17
N VAL A 254 9.63 14.24 -32.47
CA VAL A 254 10.09 13.14 -33.31
C VAL A 254 11.07 13.68 -34.37
N THR A 255 12.15 12.94 -34.62
CA THR A 255 13.20 13.29 -35.58
C THR A 255 13.53 12.13 -36.49
N GLY A 256 14.20 12.40 -37.63
CA GLY A 256 14.63 11.36 -38.55
C GLY A 256 13.47 10.73 -39.35
N LEU A 257 12.43 11.52 -39.64
CA LEU A 257 11.35 11.13 -40.57
C LEU A 257 11.91 10.93 -41.97
N THR A 258 11.38 9.95 -42.71
CA THR A 258 11.69 9.70 -44.10
C THR A 258 10.52 10.12 -45.02
N ILE A 259 10.85 10.44 -46.28
CA ILE A 259 9.86 10.76 -47.29
C ILE A 259 8.83 9.65 -47.36
N GLY A 260 7.56 10.04 -47.41
CA GLY A 260 6.42 9.16 -47.40
C GLY A 260 5.60 9.26 -46.11
N LEU A 261 4.91 8.20 -45.76
CA LEU A 261 4.06 8.12 -44.57
C LEU A 261 4.81 7.57 -43.34
N ASN A 262 4.79 8.33 -42.29
CA ASN A 262 5.30 7.91 -40.95
C ASN A 262 4.12 7.96 -39.97
N THR A 263 3.79 6.85 -39.34
CA THR A 263 2.62 6.71 -38.47
C THR A 263 3.01 6.38 -37.03
N PHE A 264 2.49 7.16 -36.11
CA PHE A 264 2.70 6.98 -34.65
C PHE A 264 1.35 6.71 -33.98
N VAL A 265 1.35 5.93 -32.92
CA VAL A 265 0.18 5.68 -32.07
C VAL A 265 0.41 6.21 -30.67
N TRP A 266 -0.57 6.93 -30.16
CA TRP A 266 -0.68 7.31 -28.76
C TRP A 266 -1.55 6.30 -28.04
N THR A 267 -1.03 5.64 -27.00
CA THR A 267 -1.75 4.69 -26.16
C THR A 267 -1.90 5.28 -24.77
N VAL A 268 -3.12 5.36 -24.27
CA VAL A 268 -3.43 5.76 -22.89
C VAL A 268 -3.88 4.52 -22.12
N SER A 269 -3.22 4.26 -20.97
CA SER A 269 -3.60 3.22 -20.02
C SER A 269 -4.18 3.88 -18.78
N ASN A 270 -5.46 3.62 -18.47
CA ASN A 270 -6.21 4.17 -17.33
C ASN A 270 -6.61 3.08 -16.32
N GLY A 271 -5.72 2.10 -16.09
CA GLY A 271 -5.86 1.06 -15.08
C GLY A 271 -7.21 0.32 -15.14
N PRO A 272 -7.89 0.15 -14.00
CA PRO A 272 -9.14 -0.61 -13.91
C PRO A 272 -10.38 0.15 -14.39
N CYS A 273 -10.24 1.38 -14.92
CA CYS A 273 -11.35 2.16 -15.41
C CYS A 273 -11.98 1.54 -16.67
N ALA A 274 -13.24 1.89 -16.98
CA ALA A 274 -13.96 1.38 -18.14
C ALA A 274 -13.28 1.71 -19.48
N ASN A 275 -12.55 2.84 -19.55
CA ASN A 275 -11.69 3.25 -20.67
C ASN A 275 -10.22 2.81 -20.45
N GLY A 276 -9.99 1.64 -19.88
CA GLY A 276 -8.69 1.17 -19.36
C GLY A 276 -7.54 1.29 -20.35
N ILE A 277 -7.71 0.90 -21.61
CA ILE A 277 -6.72 1.10 -22.68
C ILE A 277 -7.42 1.68 -23.90
N THR A 278 -6.92 2.82 -24.36
CA THR A 278 -7.39 3.47 -25.59
C THR A 278 -6.20 3.83 -26.46
N THR A 279 -6.39 3.87 -27.77
CA THR A 279 -5.34 4.21 -28.75
C THR A 279 -5.87 5.14 -29.81
N ASP A 280 -5.03 6.02 -30.30
CA ASP A 280 -5.27 6.84 -31.48
C ASP A 280 -3.97 7.02 -32.27
N THR A 281 -4.08 7.27 -33.56
CA THR A 281 -2.94 7.36 -34.48
C THR A 281 -2.83 8.73 -35.11
N VAL A 282 -1.60 9.18 -35.36
CA VAL A 282 -1.28 10.35 -36.15
C VAL A 282 -0.41 9.94 -37.32
N SER A 283 -0.75 10.43 -38.52
CA SER A 283 0.00 10.27 -39.73
C SER A 283 0.80 11.53 -40.03
N ILE A 284 2.11 11.36 -40.32
CA ILE A 284 3.00 12.45 -40.72
C ILE A 284 3.43 12.15 -42.16
N TYR A 285 2.99 12.96 -43.08
CA TYR A 285 3.36 12.88 -44.49
C TYR A 285 4.55 13.80 -44.76
N LEU A 286 5.69 13.21 -45.14
CA LEU A 286 6.88 13.98 -45.52
C LEU A 286 7.02 14.00 -47.04
N PHE A 287 6.84 15.16 -47.62
CA PHE A 287 6.89 15.39 -49.06
C PHE A 287 8.34 15.66 -49.51
N ASP A 288 8.66 15.20 -50.73
CA ASP A 288 9.91 15.50 -51.41
C ASP A 288 9.78 16.84 -52.17
N GLU A 289 10.60 17.84 -51.83
CA GLU A 289 10.64 19.10 -52.58
C GLU A 289 11.20 18.92 -53.98
N GLY A 290 11.93 17.82 -54.21
CA GLY A 290 12.51 17.43 -55.50
C GLY A 290 11.50 16.76 -56.45
N ASN A 291 10.20 16.63 -56.06
CA ASN A 291 9.20 16.09 -56.95
C ASN A 291 9.13 16.90 -58.26
N ALA A 292 8.89 16.16 -59.34
CA ALA A 292 8.78 16.74 -60.68
C ALA A 292 7.68 17.82 -60.74
N ILE A 293 7.98 18.91 -61.49
CA ILE A 293 6.94 19.88 -61.90
C ILE A 293 5.94 19.15 -62.80
N ALA A 294 4.69 19.52 -62.69
CA ALA A 294 3.63 18.93 -63.52
C ALA A 294 4.00 19.06 -65.01
N ASP A 295 4.07 17.92 -65.63
CA ASP A 295 4.30 17.79 -67.08
C ASP A 295 3.26 16.77 -67.60
N ALA A 296 2.39 17.19 -68.51
CA ALA A 296 1.31 16.37 -69.10
C ALA A 296 1.79 15.53 -70.30
N GLY A 297 3.09 15.65 -70.61
CA GLY A 297 3.66 15.02 -71.81
C GLY A 297 3.33 15.77 -73.11
N PRO A 298 3.76 15.26 -74.26
CA PRO A 298 3.61 15.94 -75.55
C PRO A 298 2.16 15.92 -75.96
N ASP A 299 1.78 16.97 -76.79
CA ASP A 299 0.50 17.00 -77.49
C ASP A 299 0.34 15.80 -78.39
N GLN A 300 -0.87 15.28 -78.51
CA GLN A 300 -1.16 14.08 -79.23
C GLN A 300 -2.23 14.37 -80.30
N GLU A 301 -2.04 13.80 -81.56
CA GLU A 301 -2.94 13.89 -82.68
C GLU A 301 -3.54 12.52 -82.91
N LEU A 302 -4.87 12.44 -82.96
CA LEU A 302 -5.60 11.21 -83.21
C LEU A 302 -6.44 11.34 -84.50
N CYS A 303 -6.57 10.24 -85.23
CA CYS A 303 -7.41 10.17 -86.43
C CYS A 303 -8.51 9.13 -86.21
N THR A 304 -9.76 9.49 -86.55
CA THR A 304 -10.88 8.56 -86.46
C THR A 304 -10.63 7.32 -87.32
N PRO A 305 -10.99 6.11 -86.86
CA PRO A 305 -11.87 5.82 -85.71
C PRO A 305 -11.20 5.75 -84.35
N ASN A 306 -9.91 5.98 -84.23
CA ASN A 306 -9.22 5.92 -82.95
C ASN A 306 -9.55 7.19 -82.13
N THR A 307 -10.18 6.97 -80.95
CA THR A 307 -10.63 8.02 -80.06
C THR A 307 -10.03 7.85 -78.59
N THR A 308 -9.11 6.91 -78.48
CA THR A 308 -8.45 6.60 -77.15
C THR A 308 -6.92 6.78 -77.26
N THR A 309 -6.32 7.27 -76.20
CA THR A 309 -4.88 7.39 -76.13
C THR A 309 -4.46 7.18 -74.65
N ILE A 310 -3.16 7.02 -74.44
CA ILE A 310 -2.52 6.98 -73.13
C ILE A 310 -1.86 8.33 -72.93
N LEU A 311 -2.14 8.93 -71.78
CA LEU A 311 -1.46 10.14 -71.30
C LEU A 311 -0.21 9.77 -70.50
N ALA A 312 0.74 10.68 -70.41
CA ALA A 312 2.04 10.43 -69.76
C ALA A 312 2.42 11.63 -68.88
N GLY A 313 1.81 11.68 -67.72
CA GLY A 313 2.15 12.67 -66.70
C GLY A 313 3.52 12.45 -66.06
N SER A 314 4.08 13.48 -65.47
CA SER A 314 5.33 13.37 -64.73
C SER A 314 5.17 12.42 -63.51
N ALA A 315 6.15 11.52 -63.32
CA ALA A 315 6.14 10.60 -62.17
C ALA A 315 6.36 11.36 -60.88
N LEU A 316 5.61 11.05 -59.85
CA LEU A 316 5.66 11.67 -58.54
C LEU A 316 6.08 10.66 -57.47
N THR A 317 6.73 11.16 -56.42
CA THR A 317 7.07 10.39 -55.23
C THR A 317 5.95 10.55 -54.20
N PHE A 318 5.38 9.44 -53.76
CA PHE A 318 4.41 9.47 -52.64
C PHE A 318 4.97 10.26 -51.43
N PRO A 319 4.18 11.12 -50.77
CA PRO A 319 2.71 11.23 -50.81
C PRO A 319 2.15 12.23 -51.84
N SER A 320 2.97 12.82 -52.71
CA SER A 320 2.49 13.71 -53.76
C SER A 320 1.56 12.96 -54.72
N GLN A 321 0.55 13.64 -55.22
CA GLN A 321 -0.47 13.10 -56.13
C GLN A 321 -0.64 13.97 -57.34
N GLY A 322 -0.89 13.37 -58.46
CA GLY A 322 -1.29 14.05 -59.69
C GLY A 322 -2.77 13.77 -60.01
N THR A 323 -3.44 14.70 -60.67
CA THR A 323 -4.82 14.51 -61.09
C THR A 323 -5.02 15.08 -62.49
N TRP A 324 -5.55 14.28 -63.41
CA TRP A 324 -5.95 14.70 -64.72
C TRP A 324 -7.30 15.39 -64.73
N SER A 325 -7.44 16.47 -65.47
CA SER A 325 -8.73 17.13 -65.67
C SER A 325 -8.89 17.56 -67.11
N VAL A 326 -10.13 17.55 -67.62
CA VAL A 326 -10.44 18.06 -68.96
C VAL A 326 -10.67 19.56 -68.87
N VAL A 327 -9.81 20.37 -69.52
CA VAL A 327 -9.91 21.82 -69.56
C VAL A 327 -10.83 22.29 -70.71
N GLN A 328 -10.79 21.59 -71.81
CA GLN A 328 -11.63 21.93 -72.99
C GLN A 328 -11.98 20.67 -73.81
N GLY A 329 -13.19 20.61 -74.32
CA GLY A 329 -13.72 19.45 -75.08
C GLY A 329 -14.38 18.43 -74.16
N THR A 330 -14.36 17.15 -74.58
CA THR A 330 -14.94 16.02 -73.88
C THR A 330 -13.93 14.87 -73.79
N GLY A 331 -13.84 14.24 -72.68
CA GLY A 331 -12.99 13.08 -72.44
C GLY A 331 -13.35 12.41 -71.13
N VAL A 332 -13.05 11.11 -71.00
CA VAL A 332 -13.23 10.34 -69.76
C VAL A 332 -11.90 9.64 -69.49
N PHE A 333 -11.37 9.80 -68.30
CA PHE A 333 -10.19 9.08 -67.84
C PHE A 333 -10.61 7.70 -67.32
N ALA A 334 -9.79 6.69 -67.63
CA ALA A 334 -9.96 5.37 -67.03
C ALA A 334 -9.64 5.43 -65.49
N ASP A 335 -8.60 6.19 -65.12
CA ASP A 335 -8.26 6.64 -63.77
C ASP A 335 -7.75 8.08 -63.90
N GLU A 336 -8.32 9.02 -63.17
CA GLU A 336 -7.89 10.43 -63.18
C GLU A 336 -6.61 10.69 -62.38
N ASN A 337 -6.16 9.70 -61.58
CA ASN A 337 -4.99 9.80 -60.72
C ASN A 337 -3.82 8.93 -61.23
N ASP A 338 -3.95 8.21 -62.36
CA ASP A 338 -2.88 7.37 -62.93
C ASP A 338 -2.01 8.14 -63.91
#